data_52e13e40086f055a248cebc5163510bb
#
_entry.id   52e13e40086f055a248cebc5163510bb
#
_cell.length_a   1.000
_cell.length_b   1.000
_cell.length_c   1.000
_cell.angle_alpha   90.00
_cell.angle_beta   90.00
_cell.angle_gamma   90.00
#
_symmetry.space_group_name_H-M   'P 1'
#
loop_
_entity.id
_entity.type
_entity.pdbx_description
1 polymer ?
#
loop_
_entity_poly.entity_id
_entity_poly.type
_entity_poly.pdbx_seq_one_letter_code
_entity_poly.pdbx_strand_id
1 'polypeptide(L)'
;MMKVYQGNISKESLSLFVSDIGSGEFFSYVGHLVSLEQAISVLGLLSPDFIEVNGHIFWLPNAQQYDPQKFHLNGLVETESSVLEQSTSRRDVERYRNIFSINQFFSKWEDAPGRPVFKVGLSEEDYRLCHLFAEQITRYWKRALSDTFPEKVFQFEIADDLLDEYGVCLTFWQS
;
A
#
# COMPACT_ATOMS: atom_id res chain seq x y z
N MET A 1 -11.05 -9.93 -38.00
CA MET A 1 -9.74 -9.77 -37.30
C MET A 1 -10.01 -9.61 -35.82
N MET A 2 -9.55 -10.54 -34.96
CA MET A 2 -9.72 -10.46 -33.49
C MET A 2 -8.63 -9.59 -32.91
N LYS A 3 -8.99 -8.60 -32.07
CA LYS A 3 -8.03 -7.79 -31.31
C LYS A 3 -8.16 -8.17 -29.83
N VAL A 4 -7.03 -8.50 -29.20
CA VAL A 4 -6.95 -8.78 -27.77
C VAL A 4 -6.31 -7.58 -27.09
N TYR A 5 -6.96 -7.08 -26.03
CA TYR A 5 -6.41 -6.05 -25.16
C TYR A 5 -5.99 -6.69 -23.86
N GLN A 6 -4.71 -6.58 -23.53
CA GLN A 6 -4.17 -7.17 -22.30
C GLN A 6 -4.52 -6.31 -21.09
N GLY A 7 -4.80 -6.98 -19.97
CA GLY A 7 -4.93 -6.33 -18.66
C GLY A 7 -3.58 -5.84 -18.13
N ASN A 8 -3.61 -5.17 -16.98
CA ASN A 8 -2.41 -4.56 -16.40
C ASN A 8 -1.52 -5.56 -15.66
N ILE A 9 -2.09 -6.70 -15.26
CA ILE A 9 -1.37 -7.78 -14.59
C ILE A 9 -1.20 -8.89 -15.61
N SER A 10 0.06 -9.27 -15.86
CA SER A 10 0.39 -10.32 -16.78
C SER A 10 -0.08 -11.69 -16.24
N LYS A 11 -0.52 -12.57 -17.15
CA LYS A 11 -0.86 -13.95 -16.79
C LYS A 11 0.35 -14.74 -16.30
N GLU A 12 1.54 -14.37 -16.73
CA GLU A 12 2.79 -14.97 -16.26
C GLU A 12 2.96 -14.83 -14.73
N SER A 13 2.35 -13.80 -14.11
CA SER A 13 2.33 -13.64 -12.65
C SER A 13 1.68 -14.82 -11.90
N LEU A 14 0.79 -15.58 -12.57
CA LEU A 14 0.21 -16.78 -12.00
C LEU A 14 1.26 -17.88 -11.69
N SER A 15 2.39 -17.88 -12.39
CA SER A 15 3.49 -18.80 -12.12
C SER A 15 4.16 -18.58 -10.76
N LEU A 16 3.93 -17.41 -10.14
CA LEU A 16 4.43 -17.08 -8.79
C LEU A 16 3.48 -17.58 -7.69
N PHE A 17 2.29 -18.06 -8.06
CA PHE A 17 1.30 -18.50 -7.08
C PHE A 17 1.64 -19.91 -6.57
N VAL A 18 1.62 -20.08 -5.25
CA VAL A 18 1.93 -21.36 -4.59
C VAL A 18 0.81 -22.37 -4.77
N SER A 19 -0.43 -21.92 -4.94
CA SER A 19 -1.60 -22.79 -5.08
C SER A 19 -1.88 -23.13 -6.54
N ASP A 20 -2.06 -24.41 -6.82
CA ASP A 20 -2.45 -24.93 -8.13
C ASP A 20 -3.95 -24.75 -8.42
N ILE A 21 -4.75 -24.45 -7.40
CA ILE A 21 -6.19 -24.23 -7.56
C ILE A 21 -6.41 -22.93 -8.33
N GLY A 22 -7.12 -23.03 -9.47
CA GLY A 22 -7.37 -21.87 -10.32
C GLY A 22 -6.16 -21.47 -11.16
N SER A 23 -5.12 -22.30 -11.23
CA SER A 23 -4.00 -22.06 -12.13
C SER A 23 -4.49 -21.90 -13.56
N GLY A 24 -3.99 -20.90 -14.28
CA GLY A 24 -4.36 -20.61 -15.65
C GLY A 24 -5.17 -19.35 -15.85
N GLU A 25 -5.95 -18.87 -14.86
CA GLU A 25 -6.62 -17.58 -14.94
C GLU A 25 -6.99 -16.99 -13.58
N PHE A 26 -6.93 -15.65 -13.46
CA PHE A 26 -7.24 -14.93 -12.23
C PHE A 26 -8.69 -15.13 -11.76
N PHE A 27 -9.64 -15.22 -12.68
CA PHE A 27 -11.05 -15.41 -12.33
C PHE A 27 -11.30 -16.72 -11.60
N SER A 28 -10.73 -17.82 -12.12
CA SER A 28 -10.82 -19.13 -11.48
C SER A 28 -10.13 -19.13 -10.11
N TYR A 29 -8.96 -18.50 -10.00
CA TYR A 29 -8.25 -18.39 -8.73
C TYR A 29 -9.10 -17.64 -7.68
N VAL A 30 -9.66 -16.49 -8.02
CA VAL A 30 -10.53 -15.71 -7.13
C VAL A 30 -11.76 -16.53 -6.73
N GLY A 31 -12.40 -17.20 -7.67
CA GLY A 31 -13.61 -17.99 -7.40
C GLY A 31 -13.41 -19.17 -6.45
N HIS A 32 -12.18 -19.71 -6.33
CA HIS A 32 -11.90 -20.85 -5.49
C HIS A 32 -11.20 -20.51 -4.15
N LEU A 33 -10.44 -19.42 -4.10
CA LEU A 33 -9.52 -19.19 -2.98
C LEU A 33 -9.76 -17.86 -2.25
N VAL A 34 -10.47 -16.91 -2.85
CA VAL A 34 -10.65 -15.59 -2.27
C VAL A 34 -12.07 -15.44 -1.73
N SER A 35 -12.21 -15.13 -0.44
CA SER A 35 -13.51 -14.81 0.14
C SER A 35 -13.98 -13.42 -0.32
N LEU A 36 -15.30 -13.19 -0.25
CA LEU A 36 -15.87 -11.87 -0.55
C LEU A 36 -15.29 -10.78 0.35
N GLU A 37 -15.07 -11.08 1.62
CA GLU A 37 -14.47 -10.16 2.59
C GLU A 37 -13.04 -9.79 2.21
N GLN A 38 -12.21 -10.77 1.82
CA GLN A 38 -10.85 -10.52 1.33
C GLN A 38 -10.86 -9.66 0.06
N ALA A 39 -11.76 -9.96 -0.88
CA ALA A 39 -11.90 -9.17 -2.11
C ALA A 39 -12.28 -7.71 -1.82
N ILE A 40 -13.25 -7.47 -0.94
CA ILE A 40 -13.67 -6.12 -0.54
C ILE A 40 -12.55 -5.39 0.20
N SER A 41 -11.79 -6.08 1.06
CA SER A 41 -10.65 -5.49 1.77
C SER A 41 -9.57 -5.00 0.80
N VAL A 42 -9.26 -5.78 -0.22
CA VAL A 42 -8.31 -5.37 -1.28
C VAL A 42 -8.83 -4.16 -2.05
N LEU A 43 -10.14 -4.12 -2.39
CA LEU A 43 -10.72 -2.94 -3.05
C LEU A 43 -10.63 -1.69 -2.19
N GLY A 44 -10.85 -1.81 -0.85
CA GLY A 44 -10.66 -0.71 0.09
C GLY A 44 -9.22 -0.19 0.11
N LEU A 45 -8.24 -1.09 0.07
CA LEU A 45 -6.84 -0.71 -0.02
C LEU A 45 -6.48 0.00 -1.33
N LEU A 46 -7.09 -0.42 -2.45
CA LEU A 46 -6.87 0.21 -3.76
C LEU A 46 -7.55 1.58 -3.90
N SER A 47 -8.51 1.90 -3.04
CA SER A 47 -9.21 3.18 -3.00
C SER A 47 -9.22 3.73 -1.58
N PRO A 48 -8.06 4.15 -1.04
CA PRO A 48 -7.95 4.64 0.32
C PRO A 48 -8.54 6.03 0.46
N ASP A 49 -8.82 6.40 1.71
CA ASP A 49 -9.12 7.78 2.04
C ASP A 49 -7.83 8.60 2.11
N PHE A 50 -7.94 9.87 1.71
CA PHE A 50 -6.86 10.86 1.83
C PHE A 50 -7.33 12.03 2.68
N ILE A 51 -6.38 12.65 3.38
CA ILE A 51 -6.61 13.87 4.16
C ILE A 51 -5.63 14.96 3.74
N GLU A 52 -6.13 16.19 3.64
CA GLU A 52 -5.30 17.38 3.48
C GLU A 52 -5.17 18.12 4.82
N VAL A 53 -3.92 18.34 5.26
CA VAL A 53 -3.62 19.05 6.49
C VAL A 53 -2.52 20.07 6.23
N ASN A 54 -2.82 21.37 6.36
CA ASN A 54 -1.89 22.47 6.10
C ASN A 54 -1.20 22.38 4.71
N GLY A 55 -1.95 21.91 3.72
CA GLY A 55 -1.46 21.75 2.35
C GLY A 55 -0.66 20.46 2.11
N HIS A 56 -0.43 19.63 3.13
CA HIS A 56 0.12 18.28 2.98
C HIS A 56 -0.99 17.27 2.74
N ILE A 57 -0.72 16.26 1.91
CA ILE A 57 -1.64 15.16 1.63
C ILE A 57 -1.11 13.88 2.23
N PHE A 58 -1.97 13.23 3.03
CA PHE A 58 -1.66 11.96 3.66
C PHE A 58 -2.73 10.91 3.35
N TRP A 59 -2.34 9.64 3.23
CA TRP A 59 -3.29 8.55 3.20
C TRP A 59 -3.75 8.19 4.61
N LEU A 60 -5.00 7.72 4.73
CA LEU A 60 -5.59 7.30 6.01
C LEU A 60 -5.82 5.78 6.00
N PRO A 61 -5.07 5.01 6.80
CA PRO A 61 -5.26 3.55 6.87
C PRO A 61 -6.59 3.14 7.51
N ASN A 62 -7.20 4.01 8.33
CA ASN A 62 -8.42 3.72 9.07
C ASN A 62 -9.33 4.95 9.14
N ALA A 63 -10.03 5.28 8.06
CA ALA A 63 -10.96 6.41 8.02
C ALA A 63 -12.07 6.33 9.09
N GLN A 64 -12.48 5.13 9.51
CA GLN A 64 -13.50 4.95 10.55
C GLN A 64 -13.06 5.43 11.94
N GLN A 65 -11.77 5.59 12.18
CA GLN A 65 -11.22 6.16 13.43
C GLN A 65 -10.96 7.66 13.34
N TYR A 66 -11.22 8.25 12.17
CA TYR A 66 -11.02 9.67 11.96
C TYR A 66 -12.17 10.47 12.55
N ASP A 67 -11.92 11.09 13.68
CA ASP A 67 -12.76 12.15 14.25
C ASP A 67 -12.09 13.49 13.94
N PRO A 68 -12.64 14.32 13.04
CA PRO A 68 -12.05 15.61 12.69
C PRO A 68 -11.83 16.53 13.89
N GLN A 69 -12.62 16.34 14.97
CA GLN A 69 -12.50 17.13 16.20
C GLN A 69 -11.38 16.62 17.12
N LYS A 70 -10.99 15.34 16.96
CA LYS A 70 -9.91 14.70 17.72
C LYS A 70 -8.61 14.56 16.94
N PHE A 71 -8.65 14.84 15.63
CA PHE A 71 -7.46 14.85 14.80
C PHE A 71 -6.62 16.08 15.14
N HIS A 72 -5.86 15.97 16.21
CA HIS A 72 -4.87 16.98 16.53
C HIS A 72 -3.68 16.78 15.58
N LEU A 73 -3.38 17.82 14.80
CA LEU A 73 -2.10 17.94 14.09
C LEU A 73 -0.91 17.62 15.00
N ASN A 74 -1.08 17.87 16.29
CA ASN A 74 -0.11 17.59 17.34
C ASN A 74 0.27 16.10 17.44
N GLY A 75 -0.66 15.16 17.23
CA GLY A 75 -0.32 13.74 17.14
C GLY A 75 0.47 13.39 15.88
N LEU A 76 0.29 14.14 14.79
CA LEU A 76 1.08 14.01 13.55
C LEU A 76 2.35 14.88 13.58
N VAL A 77 2.37 15.93 14.40
CA VAL A 77 3.45 16.92 14.46
C VAL A 77 4.27 16.80 15.74
N GLU A 78 3.67 16.48 16.89
CA GLU A 78 4.37 16.47 18.19
C GLU A 78 5.21 15.22 18.45
N THR A 79 4.86 14.05 17.89
CA THR A 79 5.71 12.86 17.98
C THR A 79 6.97 12.96 17.11
N GLU A 80 7.10 14.01 16.30
CA GLU A 80 8.13 14.11 15.28
C GLU A 80 8.81 15.47 15.21
N SER A 81 8.69 16.28 16.26
CA SER A 81 9.43 17.54 16.32
C SER A 81 10.92 17.35 16.01
N SER A 82 11.50 16.19 16.32
CA SER A 82 12.92 15.90 16.02
C SER A 82 13.20 15.61 14.53
N VAL A 83 12.26 15.04 13.79
CA VAL A 83 12.42 14.74 12.35
C VAL A 83 11.89 15.89 11.50
N LEU A 84 10.75 16.49 11.90
CA LEU A 84 10.16 17.65 11.22
C LEU A 84 10.97 18.93 11.44
N GLU A 85 11.64 19.10 12.58
CA GLU A 85 12.56 20.23 12.81
C GLU A 85 13.80 20.17 11.91
N GLN A 86 14.16 18.99 11.39
CA GLN A 86 15.26 18.82 10.45
C GLN A 86 14.84 18.89 8.98
N SER A 87 13.57 18.63 8.68
CA SER A 87 13.06 18.67 7.30
C SER A 87 12.21 19.90 7.09
N THR A 88 12.69 20.81 6.25
CA THR A 88 11.99 22.06 5.88
C THR A 88 11.11 21.90 4.64
N SER A 89 11.15 20.75 3.96
CA SER A 89 10.43 20.58 2.70
C SER A 89 9.13 19.79 2.87
N ARG A 90 8.05 20.26 2.22
CA ARG A 90 6.77 19.54 2.13
C ARG A 90 6.98 18.11 1.63
N ARG A 91 7.81 17.94 0.61
CA ARG A 91 8.16 16.66 0.01
C ARG A 91 8.64 15.64 1.05
N ASP A 92 9.58 16.05 1.90
CA ASP A 92 10.19 15.11 2.84
C ASP A 92 9.20 14.69 3.93
N VAL A 93 8.35 15.62 4.39
CA VAL A 93 7.27 15.33 5.35
C VAL A 93 6.29 14.31 4.75
N GLU A 94 5.79 14.56 3.53
CA GLU A 94 4.84 13.66 2.89
C GLU A 94 5.50 12.31 2.55
N ARG A 95 6.72 12.32 2.04
CA ARG A 95 7.46 11.11 1.69
C ARG A 95 7.68 10.21 2.91
N TYR A 96 8.00 10.79 4.06
CA TYR A 96 8.17 10.05 5.31
C TYR A 96 6.84 9.55 5.88
N ARG A 97 5.80 10.37 5.84
CA ARG A 97 4.49 10.05 6.43
C ARG A 97 3.63 9.11 5.61
N ASN A 98 3.79 9.13 4.31
CA ASN A 98 3.02 8.30 3.39
C ASN A 98 3.70 6.94 3.12
N ILE A 99 4.82 6.66 3.81
CA ILE A 99 5.49 5.38 3.63
C ILE A 99 4.75 4.26 4.34
N PHE A 100 4.72 3.10 3.71
CA PHE A 100 4.34 1.84 4.33
C PHE A 100 4.99 0.65 3.60
N SER A 101 5.15 -0.45 4.33
CA SER A 101 5.68 -1.70 3.78
C SER A 101 4.54 -2.60 3.30
N ILE A 102 4.61 -3.04 2.05
CA ILE A 102 3.69 -4.02 1.47
C ILE A 102 3.75 -5.34 2.23
N ASN A 103 4.92 -5.71 2.73
CA ASN A 103 5.13 -6.94 3.48
C ASN A 103 4.25 -7.02 4.73
N GLN A 104 3.88 -5.88 5.33
CA GLN A 104 3.02 -5.84 6.52
C GLN A 104 1.61 -6.37 6.26
N PHE A 105 1.10 -6.29 5.03
CA PHE A 105 -0.21 -6.84 4.67
C PHE A 105 -0.22 -8.37 4.61
N PHE A 106 0.94 -8.98 4.39
CA PHE A 106 1.09 -10.42 4.19
C PHE A 106 1.86 -11.11 5.31
N SER A 107 2.23 -10.37 6.35
CA SER A 107 2.87 -10.92 7.53
C SER A 107 1.89 -11.80 8.32
N LYS A 108 2.37 -12.94 8.80
CA LYS A 108 1.59 -13.88 9.60
C LYS A 108 2.12 -13.91 11.02
N TRP A 109 1.20 -13.94 11.99
CA TRP A 109 1.53 -14.31 13.35
C TRP A 109 1.64 -15.84 13.42
N GLU A 110 2.80 -16.36 13.81
CA GLU A 110 2.92 -17.76 14.15
C GLU A 110 2.82 -17.92 15.67
N ASP A 111 1.95 -18.85 16.10
CA ASP A 111 1.85 -19.25 17.50
C ASP A 111 3.10 -20.08 17.85
N ALA A 112 4.10 -19.44 18.47
CA ALA A 112 5.20 -20.14 19.10
C ALA A 112 4.87 -20.43 20.57
N PRO A 113 5.32 -21.55 21.14
CA PRO A 113 5.10 -21.84 22.55
C PRO A 113 5.61 -20.70 23.44
N GLY A 114 4.67 -19.95 24.04
CA GLY A 114 4.95 -18.90 25.00
C GLY A 114 4.90 -17.46 24.51
N ARG A 115 4.90 -17.17 23.20
CA ARG A 115 4.69 -15.84 22.62
C ARG A 115 4.32 -15.93 21.15
N PRO A 116 3.36 -15.13 20.65
CA PRO A 116 3.18 -14.95 19.22
C PRO A 116 4.47 -14.33 18.63
N VAL A 117 5.05 -14.97 17.65
CA VAL A 117 6.22 -14.47 16.92
C VAL A 117 5.73 -13.92 15.58
N PHE A 118 6.03 -12.66 15.34
CA PHE A 118 5.79 -12.03 14.05
C PHE A 118 6.86 -12.52 13.07
N LYS A 119 6.48 -13.34 12.11
CA LYS A 119 7.37 -13.75 11.02
C LYS A 119 7.05 -12.94 9.76
N VAL A 120 7.96 -12.09 9.39
CA VAL A 120 8.04 -11.49 8.06
C VAL A 120 8.96 -12.40 7.22
N GLY A 121 8.48 -13.59 6.90
CA GLY A 121 9.23 -14.55 6.09
C GLY A 121 8.52 -14.76 4.77
N LEU A 122 8.68 -13.80 3.84
CA LEU A 122 8.23 -13.98 2.46
C LEU A 122 9.28 -14.76 1.66
N SER A 123 8.83 -15.67 0.81
CA SER A 123 9.68 -16.32 -0.19
C SER A 123 10.10 -15.31 -1.26
N GLU A 124 11.06 -15.68 -2.11
CA GLU A 124 11.44 -14.82 -3.25
C GLU A 124 10.26 -14.56 -4.21
N GLU A 125 9.39 -15.55 -4.38
CA GLU A 125 8.16 -15.43 -5.18
C GLU A 125 7.18 -14.45 -4.54
N ASP A 126 6.94 -14.56 -3.24
CA ASP A 126 6.10 -13.62 -2.50
C ASP A 126 6.65 -12.20 -2.59
N TYR A 127 7.98 -12.04 -2.54
CA TYR A 127 8.62 -10.75 -2.67
C TYR A 127 8.35 -10.11 -4.04
N ARG A 128 8.42 -10.91 -5.12
CA ARG A 128 8.05 -10.44 -6.47
C ARG A 128 6.56 -10.07 -6.56
N LEU A 129 5.69 -10.83 -5.89
CA LEU A 129 4.27 -10.50 -5.80
C LEU A 129 4.03 -9.20 -5.01
N CYS A 130 4.81 -8.92 -3.96
CA CYS A 130 4.75 -7.65 -3.25
C CYS A 130 5.11 -6.45 -4.15
N HIS A 131 6.15 -6.56 -4.97
CA HIS A 131 6.47 -5.52 -5.96
C HIS A 131 5.34 -5.29 -6.96
N LEU A 132 4.80 -6.37 -7.53
CA LEU A 132 3.66 -6.29 -8.45
C LEU A 132 2.44 -5.65 -7.77
N PHE A 133 2.18 -5.97 -6.51
CA PHE A 133 1.09 -5.40 -5.74
C PHE A 133 1.30 -3.91 -5.45
N ALA A 134 2.53 -3.49 -5.10
CA ALA A 134 2.91 -2.09 -4.92
C ALA A 134 2.70 -1.26 -6.20
N GLU A 135 3.05 -1.81 -7.36
CA GLU A 135 2.79 -1.19 -8.66
C GLU A 135 1.29 -0.97 -8.92
N GLN A 136 0.46 -1.97 -8.59
CA GLN A 136 -0.99 -1.84 -8.75
C GLN A 136 -1.57 -0.81 -7.77
N ILE A 137 -1.17 -0.82 -6.50
CA ILE A 137 -1.55 0.21 -5.53
C ILE A 137 -1.19 1.60 -6.09
N THR A 138 0.06 1.80 -6.50
CA THR A 138 0.54 3.06 -7.09
C THR A 138 -0.37 3.54 -8.22
N ARG A 139 -0.75 2.64 -9.11
CA ARG A 139 -1.62 2.97 -10.25
C ARG A 139 -3.00 3.44 -9.83
N TYR A 140 -3.63 2.73 -8.90
CA TYR A 140 -4.97 3.07 -8.41
C TYR A 140 -4.94 4.34 -7.56
N TRP A 141 -3.92 4.50 -6.71
CA TRP A 141 -3.77 5.71 -5.89
C TRP A 141 -3.46 6.96 -6.73
N LYS A 142 -2.64 6.84 -7.78
CA LYS A 142 -2.45 7.95 -8.74
C LYS A 142 -3.78 8.44 -9.31
N ARG A 143 -4.65 7.51 -9.67
CA ARG A 143 -5.97 7.87 -10.17
C ARG A 143 -6.83 8.50 -9.09
N ALA A 144 -6.94 7.88 -7.92
CA ALA A 144 -7.73 8.39 -6.80
C ALA A 144 -7.28 9.79 -6.37
N LEU A 145 -5.95 10.02 -6.28
CA LEU A 145 -5.38 11.35 -5.97
C LEU A 145 -5.68 12.37 -7.07
N SER A 146 -5.58 11.99 -8.33
CA SER A 146 -5.91 12.90 -9.45
C SER A 146 -7.39 13.25 -9.50
N ASP A 147 -8.27 12.30 -9.15
CA ASP A 147 -9.72 12.54 -9.09
C ASP A 147 -10.08 13.43 -7.88
N THR A 148 -9.37 13.30 -6.76
CA THR A 148 -9.64 14.05 -5.51
C THR A 148 -8.97 15.44 -5.52
N PHE A 149 -7.76 15.54 -6.07
CA PHE A 149 -6.92 16.75 -6.09
C PHE A 149 -6.45 17.05 -7.51
N PRO A 150 -7.35 17.44 -8.43
CA PRO A 150 -7.03 17.56 -9.86
C PRO A 150 -5.99 18.64 -10.16
N GLU A 151 -5.80 19.61 -9.25
CA GLU A 151 -4.80 20.69 -9.38
C GLU A 151 -3.41 20.30 -8.88
N LYS A 152 -3.25 19.09 -8.26
CA LYS A 152 -1.99 18.65 -7.66
C LYS A 152 -1.35 17.53 -8.48
N VAL A 153 -0.03 17.51 -8.48
CA VAL A 153 0.76 16.46 -9.12
C VAL A 153 1.48 15.65 -8.05
N PHE A 154 1.39 14.33 -8.14
CA PHE A 154 1.98 13.41 -7.16
C PHE A 154 3.08 12.56 -7.77
N GLN A 155 4.17 12.43 -7.02
CA GLN A 155 5.25 11.48 -7.29
C GLN A 155 5.08 10.26 -6.37
N PHE A 156 5.53 9.10 -6.88
CA PHE A 156 5.49 7.84 -6.14
C PHE A 156 6.86 7.18 -6.21
N GLU A 157 7.21 6.51 -5.15
CA GLU A 157 8.46 5.74 -5.05
C GLU A 157 8.14 4.34 -4.51
N ILE A 158 8.66 3.33 -5.18
CA ILE A 158 8.67 1.94 -4.71
C ILE A 158 10.14 1.56 -4.58
N ALA A 159 10.54 1.11 -3.42
CA ALA A 159 11.91 0.66 -3.18
C ALA A 159 11.93 -0.36 -2.04
N ASP A 160 13.02 -1.12 -1.99
CA ASP A 160 13.27 -2.01 -0.87
C ASP A 160 13.93 -1.22 0.26
N ASP A 161 13.51 -1.48 1.50
CA ASP A 161 14.08 -0.89 2.72
C ASP A 161 14.17 0.65 2.66
N LEU A 162 13.02 1.31 2.56
CA LEU A 162 12.93 2.75 2.37
C LEU A 162 12.62 3.47 3.71
N LEU A 163 13.43 4.48 4.07
CA LEU A 163 13.17 5.38 5.22
C LEU A 163 12.88 4.64 6.54
N ASP A 164 13.74 3.72 6.92
CA ASP A 164 13.63 2.88 8.13
C ASP A 164 12.49 1.84 8.12
N GLU A 165 11.71 1.75 7.02
CA GLU A 165 10.76 0.67 6.78
C GLU A 165 11.41 -0.47 5.99
N TYR A 166 11.12 -1.71 6.36
CA TYR A 166 11.71 -2.91 5.76
C TYR A 166 10.82 -3.57 4.73
N GLY A 167 11.45 -4.19 3.74
CA GLY A 167 10.80 -4.92 2.66
C GLY A 167 10.38 -4.01 1.52
N VAL A 168 9.42 -4.45 0.70
CA VAL A 168 8.91 -3.66 -0.43
C VAL A 168 8.09 -2.49 0.11
N CYS A 169 8.61 -1.29 0.00
CA CYS A 169 8.01 -0.08 0.50
C CYS A 169 7.42 0.78 -0.62
N LEU A 170 6.34 1.47 -0.30
CA LEU A 170 5.68 2.44 -1.16
C LEU A 170 5.50 3.75 -0.41
N THR A 171 5.77 4.87 -1.08
CA THR A 171 5.43 6.21 -0.59
C THR A 171 5.04 7.15 -1.72
N PHE A 172 4.45 8.29 -1.37
CA PHE A 172 4.14 9.35 -2.32
C PHE A 172 4.23 10.75 -1.69
N TRP A 173 4.36 11.77 -2.54
CA TRP A 173 4.39 13.18 -2.16
C TRP A 173 3.93 14.07 -3.32
N GLN A 174 3.56 15.32 -3.00
CA GLN A 174 3.29 16.36 -4.00
C GLN A 174 4.59 16.87 -4.63
N SER A 175 4.55 17.11 -5.97
CA SER A 175 5.64 17.70 -6.75
C SER A 175 5.79 19.19 -6.51
#